data_b28f09b3376e75814291f224e6c6aaaf
#
_entry.id   b28f09b3376e75814291f224e6c6aaaf
#
_cell.length_a   1.000
_cell.length_b   1.000
_cell.length_c   1.000
_cell.angle_alpha   90.00
_cell.angle_beta   90.00
_cell.angle_gamma   90.00
#
_symmetry.space_group_name_H-M   'P 1'
#
loop_
_entity.id
_entity.type
_entity.pdbx_description
1 polymer ?
#
loop_
_entity_poly.entity_id
_entity_poly.type
_entity_poly.pdbx_seq_one_letter_code
_entity_poly.pdbx_strand_id
1 'polypeptide(L)'
;MVRAANTAYDEATVTQAEDIIISHTKPENLTKECAAYLIANTRTSRSKAFELLRDNPEKIDALLEKNGSANRVLATVAINEVLGTKIDFNTEPNWEALKAEISGKYSNINFDPIFKLMKAQYYVQSRDWSSLTDIVNSYLTSEDLTSNQLNSFAWEIFENSTDAACLDAALKWSKKAVEQDARSAYLDTYANLLYKKGDKTNAIKWQEQALSLANDDEQDNYSDTLSKMKSDLPTWEL
;
A
#
# COMPACT_ATOMS: atom_id res chain seq x y z
N MET A 1 -17.57 -23.66 -2.64
CA MET A 1 -16.88 -23.90 -3.93
C MET A 1 -15.69 -22.97 -4.13
N VAL A 2 -15.87 -21.64 -4.17
CA VAL A 2 -14.77 -20.67 -4.42
C VAL A 2 -13.61 -20.80 -3.42
N ARG A 3 -13.87 -20.97 -2.11
CA ARG A 3 -12.81 -21.19 -1.11
C ARG A 3 -11.99 -22.46 -1.34
N ALA A 4 -12.62 -23.53 -1.78
CA ALA A 4 -11.92 -24.79 -2.08
C ALA A 4 -11.04 -24.67 -3.31
N ALA A 5 -11.51 -23.95 -4.36
CA ALA A 5 -10.74 -23.68 -5.56
C ALA A 5 -9.51 -22.79 -5.27
N ASN A 6 -9.67 -21.74 -4.44
CA ASN A 6 -8.53 -20.90 -4.01
C ASN A 6 -7.47 -21.71 -3.25
N THR A 7 -7.85 -22.69 -2.46
CA THR A 7 -6.92 -23.55 -1.73
C THR A 7 -6.12 -24.48 -2.67
N ALA A 8 -6.70 -24.84 -3.83
CA ALA A 8 -6.08 -25.68 -4.83
C ALA A 8 -5.15 -24.91 -5.80
N TYR A 9 -5.04 -23.60 -5.69
CA TYR A 9 -4.27 -22.73 -6.61
C TYR A 9 -4.59 -22.91 -8.10
N ASP A 10 -5.78 -23.37 -8.41
CA ASP A 10 -6.23 -23.54 -9.78
C ASP A 10 -7.05 -22.32 -10.23
N GLU A 11 -6.38 -21.40 -10.93
CA GLU A 11 -6.98 -20.16 -11.43
C GLU A 11 -8.20 -20.42 -12.32
N ALA A 12 -8.15 -21.47 -13.15
CA ALA A 12 -9.27 -21.82 -14.05
C ALA A 12 -10.50 -22.25 -13.25
N THR A 13 -10.32 -23.08 -12.22
CA THR A 13 -11.40 -23.54 -11.34
C THR A 13 -11.96 -22.39 -10.51
N VAL A 14 -11.12 -21.46 -10.03
CA VAL A 14 -11.58 -20.26 -9.33
C VAL A 14 -12.41 -19.39 -10.24
N THR A 15 -11.93 -19.08 -11.44
CA THR A 15 -12.65 -18.28 -12.44
C THR A 15 -13.99 -18.92 -12.81
N GLN A 16 -14.02 -20.23 -13.02
CA GLN A 16 -15.26 -20.95 -13.33
C GLN A 16 -16.27 -20.93 -12.18
N ALA A 17 -15.80 -21.07 -10.94
CA ALA A 17 -16.66 -21.00 -9.76
C ALA A 17 -17.21 -19.57 -9.56
N GLU A 18 -16.39 -18.55 -9.80
CA GLU A 18 -16.82 -17.14 -9.81
C GLU A 18 -17.89 -16.90 -10.89
N ASP A 19 -17.68 -17.36 -12.12
CA ASP A 19 -18.61 -17.20 -13.22
C ASP A 19 -19.96 -17.86 -12.94
N ILE A 20 -19.99 -19.02 -12.27
CA ILE A 20 -21.23 -19.69 -11.87
C ILE A 20 -22.00 -18.83 -10.84
N ILE A 21 -21.32 -18.28 -9.83
CA ILE A 21 -21.94 -17.45 -8.81
C ILE A 21 -22.46 -16.14 -9.40
N ILE A 22 -21.73 -15.57 -10.34
CA ILE A 22 -21.99 -14.23 -10.90
C ILE A 22 -22.87 -14.31 -12.16
N SER A 23 -22.98 -15.48 -12.80
CA SER A 23 -23.71 -15.66 -14.09
C SER A 23 -25.17 -15.22 -14.05
N HIS A 24 -25.78 -15.20 -12.87
CA HIS A 24 -27.15 -14.74 -12.65
C HIS A 24 -27.24 -13.32 -12.07
N THR A 25 -26.08 -12.70 -11.79
CA THR A 25 -26.04 -11.36 -11.23
C THR A 25 -26.11 -10.33 -12.37
N LYS A 26 -27.28 -9.70 -12.49
CA LYS A 26 -27.44 -8.57 -13.41
C LYS A 26 -27.05 -7.26 -12.71
N PRO A 27 -26.60 -6.24 -13.46
CA PRO A 27 -26.23 -4.94 -12.88
C PRO A 27 -27.31 -4.33 -11.97
N GLU A 28 -28.60 -4.49 -12.34
CA GLU A 28 -29.74 -3.99 -11.57
C GLU A 28 -29.89 -4.68 -10.20
N ASN A 29 -29.41 -5.91 -10.06
CA ASN A 29 -29.52 -6.75 -8.85
C ASN A 29 -28.27 -6.75 -7.97
N LEU A 30 -27.29 -5.88 -8.25
CA LEU A 30 -26.09 -5.75 -7.43
C LEU A 30 -26.48 -5.28 -6.01
N THR A 31 -26.07 -6.04 -5.00
CA THR A 31 -26.19 -5.71 -3.58
C THR A 31 -24.83 -5.34 -2.99
N LYS A 32 -24.82 -4.83 -1.75
CA LYS A 32 -23.57 -4.54 -1.01
C LYS A 32 -22.70 -5.80 -0.84
N GLU A 33 -23.34 -6.93 -0.54
CA GLU A 33 -22.65 -8.23 -0.39
C GLU A 33 -22.04 -8.70 -1.72
N CYS A 34 -22.78 -8.56 -2.82
CA CYS A 34 -22.25 -8.84 -4.17
C CYS A 34 -21.06 -7.94 -4.50
N ALA A 35 -21.18 -6.64 -4.26
CA ALA A 35 -20.11 -5.68 -4.49
C ALA A 35 -18.86 -6.02 -3.66
N ALA A 36 -19.02 -6.33 -2.37
CA ALA A 36 -17.92 -6.76 -1.51
C ALA A 36 -17.27 -8.06 -1.99
N TYR A 37 -18.07 -9.02 -2.45
CA TYR A 37 -17.57 -10.26 -3.01
C TYR A 37 -16.73 -10.01 -4.29
N LEU A 38 -17.23 -9.19 -5.24
CA LEU A 38 -16.52 -8.83 -6.46
C LEU A 38 -15.15 -8.21 -6.15
N ILE A 39 -15.12 -7.22 -5.25
CA ILE A 39 -13.87 -6.56 -4.81
C ILE A 39 -12.88 -7.57 -4.20
N ALA A 40 -13.37 -8.49 -3.37
CA ALA A 40 -12.52 -9.43 -2.65
C ALA A 40 -11.98 -10.57 -3.53
N ASN A 41 -12.64 -10.92 -4.62
CA ASN A 41 -12.37 -12.17 -5.36
C ASN A 41 -11.94 -11.99 -6.81
N THR A 42 -12.08 -10.81 -7.42
CA THR A 42 -11.64 -10.61 -8.82
C THR A 42 -10.12 -10.68 -8.94
N ARG A 43 -9.61 -11.62 -9.72
CA ARG A 43 -8.17 -11.89 -9.88
C ARG A 43 -7.69 -11.85 -11.32
N THR A 44 -8.57 -11.96 -12.29
CA THR A 44 -8.23 -12.00 -13.71
C THR A 44 -9.19 -11.16 -14.54
N SER A 45 -8.67 -10.53 -15.59
CA SER A 45 -9.47 -9.74 -16.54
C SER A 45 -10.42 -10.59 -17.40
N ARG A 46 -10.25 -11.91 -17.38
CA ARG A 46 -11.08 -12.86 -18.13
C ARG A 46 -12.35 -13.28 -17.39
N SER A 47 -12.52 -12.88 -16.12
CA SER A 47 -13.69 -13.26 -15.32
C SER A 47 -14.87 -12.31 -15.56
N LYS A 48 -16.08 -12.82 -15.40
CA LYS A 48 -17.30 -11.99 -15.37
C LYS A 48 -17.33 -11.01 -14.23
N ALA A 49 -16.65 -11.31 -13.12
CA ALA A 49 -16.45 -10.38 -12.01
C ALA A 49 -15.73 -9.12 -12.46
N PHE A 50 -14.68 -9.26 -13.27
CA PHE A 50 -13.95 -8.12 -13.83
C PHE A 50 -14.82 -7.28 -14.77
N GLU A 51 -15.62 -7.93 -15.63
CA GLU A 51 -16.55 -7.22 -16.51
C GLU A 51 -17.59 -6.42 -15.71
N LEU A 52 -18.19 -7.02 -14.68
CA LEU A 52 -19.16 -6.33 -13.82
C LEU A 52 -18.55 -5.13 -13.08
N LEU A 53 -17.31 -5.27 -12.55
CA LEU A 53 -16.58 -4.17 -11.92
C LEU A 53 -16.31 -3.05 -12.92
N ARG A 54 -15.84 -3.38 -14.14
CA ARG A 54 -15.49 -2.43 -15.19
C ARG A 54 -16.70 -1.65 -15.68
N ASP A 55 -17.84 -2.35 -15.86
CA ASP A 55 -19.02 -1.78 -16.47
C ASP A 55 -19.93 -1.05 -15.45
N ASN A 56 -19.69 -1.24 -14.13
CA ASN A 56 -20.50 -0.65 -13.05
C ASN A 56 -19.69 -0.07 -11.88
N PRO A 57 -18.58 0.63 -12.12
CA PRO A 57 -17.67 1.04 -11.04
C PRO A 57 -18.34 1.98 -10.02
N GLU A 58 -19.08 2.99 -10.50
CA GLU A 58 -19.74 3.97 -9.63
C GLU A 58 -20.82 3.33 -8.75
N LYS A 59 -21.59 2.37 -9.30
CA LYS A 59 -22.62 1.67 -8.53
C LYS A 59 -22.00 0.80 -7.44
N ILE A 60 -20.90 0.11 -7.74
CA ILE A 60 -20.18 -0.73 -6.80
C ILE A 60 -19.57 0.12 -5.67
N ASP A 61 -18.96 1.23 -6.03
CA ASP A 61 -18.39 2.18 -5.07
C ASP A 61 -19.46 2.79 -4.15
N ALA A 62 -20.62 3.14 -4.72
CA ALA A 62 -21.77 3.66 -3.96
C ALA A 62 -22.33 2.61 -2.97
N LEU A 63 -22.47 1.34 -3.41
CA LEU A 63 -22.92 0.24 -2.55
C LEU A 63 -21.97 -0.01 -1.37
N LEU A 64 -20.66 0.16 -1.61
CA LEU A 64 -19.62 -0.03 -0.59
C LEU A 64 -19.35 1.24 0.23
N GLU A 65 -19.96 2.36 -0.12
CA GLU A 65 -19.68 3.67 0.49
C GLU A 65 -18.17 4.01 0.44
N LYS A 66 -17.50 3.59 -0.64
CA LYS A 66 -16.04 3.71 -0.77
C LYS A 66 -15.62 3.98 -2.21
N ASN A 67 -15.36 5.25 -2.53
CA ASN A 67 -14.96 5.69 -3.85
C ASN A 67 -13.64 5.04 -4.32
N GLY A 68 -13.59 4.68 -5.61
CA GLY A 68 -12.40 4.14 -6.27
C GLY A 68 -12.11 2.66 -5.95
N SER A 69 -12.98 1.96 -5.19
CA SER A 69 -12.78 0.55 -4.85
C SER A 69 -12.78 -0.35 -6.07
N ALA A 70 -13.73 -0.17 -6.98
CA ALA A 70 -13.81 -0.94 -8.22
C ALA A 70 -12.58 -0.70 -9.09
N ASN A 71 -12.23 0.57 -9.34
CA ASN A 71 -11.08 0.92 -10.15
C ASN A 71 -9.75 0.39 -9.56
N ARG A 72 -9.60 0.39 -8.22
CA ARG A 72 -8.42 -0.16 -7.55
C ARG A 72 -8.22 -1.65 -7.87
N VAL A 73 -9.28 -2.45 -7.84
CA VAL A 73 -9.21 -3.88 -8.19
C VAL A 73 -8.89 -4.06 -9.66
N LEU A 74 -9.60 -3.35 -10.54
CA LEU A 74 -9.35 -3.39 -11.99
C LEU A 74 -7.90 -3.04 -12.34
N ALA A 75 -7.38 -1.96 -11.75
CA ALA A 75 -6.00 -1.54 -11.94
C ALA A 75 -4.99 -2.57 -11.42
N THR A 76 -5.26 -3.17 -10.25
CA THR A 76 -4.40 -4.22 -9.69
C THR A 76 -4.35 -5.44 -10.60
N VAL A 77 -5.49 -5.90 -11.09
CA VAL A 77 -5.56 -7.03 -12.04
C VAL A 77 -4.82 -6.70 -13.34
N ALA A 78 -5.09 -5.52 -13.93
CA ALA A 78 -4.46 -5.08 -15.17
C ALA A 78 -2.92 -5.03 -15.04
N ILE A 79 -2.42 -4.47 -13.94
CA ILE A 79 -1.00 -4.39 -13.66
C ILE A 79 -0.40 -5.79 -13.49
N ASN A 80 -1.00 -6.64 -12.67
CA ASN A 80 -0.49 -7.98 -12.40
C ASN A 80 -0.44 -8.84 -13.65
N GLU A 81 -1.44 -8.78 -14.53
CA GLU A 81 -1.45 -9.54 -15.79
C GLU A 81 -0.38 -9.09 -16.79
N VAL A 82 -0.02 -7.81 -16.79
CA VAL A 82 1.01 -7.27 -17.69
C VAL A 82 2.41 -7.42 -17.09
N LEU A 83 2.56 -7.21 -15.79
CA LEU A 83 3.86 -7.08 -15.14
C LEU A 83 4.28 -8.28 -14.32
N GLY A 84 3.36 -9.19 -13.95
CA GLY A 84 3.61 -10.24 -12.95
C GLY A 84 4.83 -11.12 -13.16
N THR A 85 5.39 -11.17 -14.38
CA THR A 85 6.60 -11.93 -14.71
C THR A 85 7.73 -11.07 -15.29
N LYS A 86 7.54 -9.74 -15.40
CA LYS A 86 8.44 -8.83 -16.11
C LYS A 86 9.30 -7.97 -15.18
N ILE A 87 9.03 -8.00 -13.89
CA ILE A 87 9.79 -7.23 -12.90
C ILE A 87 10.97 -8.06 -12.44
N ASP A 88 12.17 -7.59 -12.76
CA ASP A 88 13.43 -8.07 -12.23
C ASP A 88 14.02 -7.00 -11.31
N PHE A 89 14.24 -7.32 -10.04
CA PHE A 89 14.77 -6.36 -9.07
C PHE A 89 16.28 -6.08 -9.24
N ASN A 90 16.96 -6.79 -10.13
CA ASN A 90 18.37 -6.55 -10.45
C ASN A 90 18.57 -5.51 -11.57
N THR A 91 17.52 -5.18 -12.31
CA THR A 91 17.58 -4.23 -13.43
C THR A 91 16.34 -3.36 -13.40
N GLU A 92 16.55 -2.04 -13.40
CA GLU A 92 15.41 -1.11 -13.40
C GLU A 92 14.57 -1.30 -14.66
N PRO A 93 13.24 -1.54 -14.49
CA PRO A 93 12.34 -1.69 -15.62
C PRO A 93 12.19 -0.40 -16.44
N ASN A 94 11.94 -0.54 -17.73
CA ASN A 94 11.49 0.60 -18.52
C ASN A 94 10.02 0.92 -18.15
N TRP A 95 9.85 1.77 -17.13
CA TRP A 95 8.55 2.14 -16.58
C TRP A 95 7.60 2.75 -17.61
N GLU A 96 8.11 3.55 -18.55
CA GLU A 96 7.30 4.18 -19.59
C GLU A 96 6.77 3.13 -20.59
N ALA A 97 7.60 2.20 -21.01
CA ALA A 97 7.17 1.09 -21.87
C ALA A 97 6.12 0.20 -21.20
N LEU A 98 6.32 -0.13 -19.91
CA LEU A 98 5.37 -0.91 -19.14
C LEU A 98 4.03 -0.18 -18.97
N LYS A 99 4.08 1.12 -18.68
CA LYS A 99 2.89 1.96 -18.59
C LYS A 99 2.14 2.03 -19.92
N ALA A 100 2.84 2.18 -21.02
CA ALA A 100 2.26 2.18 -22.36
C ALA A 100 1.58 0.85 -22.72
N GLU A 101 2.19 -0.28 -22.34
CA GLU A 101 1.61 -1.62 -22.55
C GLU A 101 0.31 -1.81 -21.77
N ILE A 102 0.28 -1.39 -20.49
CA ILE A 102 -0.94 -1.47 -19.67
C ILE A 102 -2.03 -0.58 -20.30
N SER A 103 -1.70 0.66 -20.67
CA SER A 103 -2.63 1.61 -21.30
C SER A 103 -3.21 1.08 -22.61
N GLY A 104 -2.38 0.43 -23.43
CA GLY A 104 -2.81 -0.15 -24.70
C GLY A 104 -3.79 -1.31 -24.53
N LYS A 105 -3.63 -2.10 -23.45
CA LYS A 105 -4.50 -3.24 -23.15
C LYS A 105 -5.75 -2.85 -22.37
N TYR A 106 -5.67 -1.83 -21.50
CA TYR A 106 -6.71 -1.45 -20.53
C TYR A 106 -6.97 0.07 -20.53
N SER A 107 -7.37 0.60 -21.70
CA SER A 107 -7.51 2.05 -21.95
C SER A 107 -8.49 2.79 -21.03
N ASN A 108 -9.49 2.09 -20.46
CA ASN A 108 -10.56 2.69 -19.66
C ASN A 108 -10.36 2.52 -18.14
N ILE A 109 -9.16 2.06 -17.72
CA ILE A 109 -8.85 1.85 -16.29
C ILE A 109 -7.82 2.88 -15.86
N ASN A 110 -8.12 3.65 -14.81
CA ASN A 110 -7.13 4.51 -14.18
C ASN A 110 -6.22 3.68 -13.28
N PHE A 111 -5.08 3.26 -13.79
CA PHE A 111 -4.09 2.46 -13.04
C PHE A 111 -2.95 3.29 -12.45
N ASP A 112 -2.88 4.59 -12.73
CA ASP A 112 -1.78 5.47 -12.30
C ASP A 112 -1.49 5.39 -10.79
N PRO A 113 -2.48 5.45 -9.86
CA PRO A 113 -2.19 5.37 -8.43
C PRO A 113 -1.54 4.03 -8.03
N ILE A 114 -2.05 2.91 -8.56
CA ILE A 114 -1.53 1.58 -8.24
C ILE A 114 -0.17 1.34 -8.90
N PHE A 115 0.01 1.81 -10.13
CA PHE A 115 1.28 1.72 -10.86
C PHE A 115 2.41 2.46 -10.14
N LYS A 116 2.12 3.68 -9.67
CA LYS A 116 3.09 4.44 -8.88
C LYS A 116 3.40 3.75 -7.54
N LEU A 117 2.39 3.23 -6.83
CA LEU A 117 2.60 2.48 -5.58
C LEU A 117 3.49 1.26 -5.82
N MET A 118 3.30 0.54 -6.92
CA MET A 118 4.14 -0.58 -7.32
C MET A 118 5.58 -0.12 -7.61
N LYS A 119 5.78 1.02 -8.29
CA LYS A 119 7.13 1.60 -8.46
C LYS A 119 7.80 1.90 -7.11
N ALA A 120 7.07 2.49 -6.17
CA ALA A 120 7.59 2.75 -4.83
C ALA A 120 8.02 1.45 -4.13
N GLN A 121 7.20 0.40 -4.21
CA GLN A 121 7.56 -0.92 -3.67
C GLN A 121 8.78 -1.55 -4.38
N TYR A 122 8.91 -1.37 -5.70
CA TYR A 122 10.11 -1.78 -6.43
C TYR A 122 11.35 -1.09 -5.86
N TYR A 123 11.32 0.23 -5.64
CA TYR A 123 12.46 0.96 -5.10
C TYR A 123 12.80 0.57 -3.65
N VAL A 124 11.82 0.17 -2.85
CA VAL A 124 12.07 -0.46 -1.53
C VAL A 124 12.86 -1.75 -1.71
N GLN A 125 12.42 -2.65 -2.59
CA GLN A 125 13.05 -3.96 -2.80
C GLN A 125 14.47 -3.84 -3.42
N SER A 126 14.67 -2.90 -4.33
CA SER A 126 15.97 -2.60 -4.95
C SER A 126 16.88 -1.74 -4.06
N ARG A 127 16.38 -1.28 -2.91
CA ARG A 127 17.06 -0.34 -1.98
C ARG A 127 17.49 0.97 -2.63
N ASP A 128 16.78 1.41 -3.64
CA ASP A 128 16.97 2.73 -4.25
C ASP A 128 16.16 3.78 -3.49
N TRP A 129 16.74 4.26 -2.40
CA TRP A 129 16.11 5.21 -1.48
C TRP A 129 15.88 6.58 -2.11
N SER A 130 16.73 6.99 -3.04
CA SER A 130 16.57 8.26 -3.76
C SER A 130 15.32 8.22 -4.66
N SER A 131 15.19 7.21 -5.50
CA SER A 131 14.03 7.03 -6.37
C SER A 131 12.74 6.78 -5.58
N LEU A 132 12.82 6.05 -4.44
CA LEU A 132 11.69 5.93 -3.50
C LEU A 132 11.26 7.31 -2.99
N THR A 133 12.21 8.15 -2.61
CA THR A 133 11.95 9.49 -2.10
C THR A 133 11.25 10.36 -3.14
N ASP A 134 11.72 10.34 -4.38
CA ASP A 134 11.14 11.11 -5.48
C ASP A 134 9.70 10.68 -5.79
N ILE A 135 9.47 9.37 -5.88
CA ILE A 135 8.13 8.84 -6.19
C ILE A 135 7.15 9.14 -5.05
N VAL A 136 7.49 8.90 -3.79
CA VAL A 136 6.60 9.16 -2.64
C VAL A 136 6.32 10.65 -2.48
N ASN A 137 7.31 11.52 -2.65
CA ASN A 137 7.11 12.97 -2.62
C ASN A 137 6.13 13.45 -3.71
N SER A 138 6.12 12.80 -4.88
CA SER A 138 5.15 13.13 -5.94
C SER A 138 3.69 12.85 -5.54
N TYR A 139 3.46 12.04 -4.50
CA TYR A 139 2.14 11.73 -3.96
C TYR A 139 1.72 12.65 -2.80
N LEU A 140 2.65 13.35 -2.17
CA LEU A 140 2.32 14.18 -0.99
C LEU A 140 1.33 15.30 -1.30
N THR A 141 1.23 15.70 -2.57
CA THR A 141 0.29 16.70 -3.08
C THR A 141 -1.06 16.13 -3.48
N SER A 142 -1.15 14.83 -3.73
CA SER A 142 -2.38 14.08 -3.95
C SER A 142 -2.67 13.24 -2.70
N GLU A 143 -3.93 13.08 -2.31
CA GLU A 143 -4.30 12.25 -1.14
C GLU A 143 -4.27 10.74 -1.44
N ASP A 144 -3.40 10.31 -2.36
CA ASP A 144 -3.39 8.95 -2.90
C ASP A 144 -2.71 7.92 -1.98
N LEU A 145 -1.91 8.37 -0.99
CA LEU A 145 -1.29 7.48 -0.01
C LEU A 145 -2.00 7.53 1.33
N THR A 146 -2.28 6.35 1.86
CA THR A 146 -2.82 6.20 3.21
C THR A 146 -1.74 6.45 4.27
N SER A 147 -2.15 6.79 5.50
CA SER A 147 -1.24 6.93 6.65
C SER A 147 -0.36 5.69 6.84
N ASN A 148 -0.93 4.49 6.64
CA ASN A 148 -0.18 3.25 6.74
C ASN A 148 0.92 3.12 5.67
N GLN A 149 0.64 3.52 4.43
CA GLN A 149 1.65 3.49 3.35
C GLN A 149 2.76 4.51 3.58
N LEU A 150 2.40 5.73 4.00
CA LEU A 150 3.36 6.76 4.36
C LEU A 150 4.27 6.31 5.50
N ASN A 151 3.67 5.72 6.55
CA ASN A 151 4.40 5.19 7.69
C ASN A 151 5.34 4.04 7.28
N SER A 152 4.86 3.10 6.46
CA SER A 152 5.68 1.98 6.00
C SER A 152 6.90 2.45 5.21
N PHE A 153 6.74 3.38 4.26
CA PHE A 153 7.89 3.92 3.52
C PHE A 153 8.84 4.73 4.40
N ALA A 154 8.30 5.46 5.38
CA ALA A 154 9.11 6.21 6.34
C ALA A 154 9.95 5.27 7.22
N TRP A 155 9.38 4.14 7.64
CA TRP A 155 10.06 3.10 8.41
C TRP A 155 11.19 2.44 7.61
N GLU A 156 10.95 2.09 6.34
CA GLU A 156 11.97 1.53 5.45
C GLU A 156 13.19 2.46 5.32
N ILE A 157 12.96 3.77 5.16
CA ILE A 157 14.04 4.77 5.14
C ILE A 157 14.75 4.85 6.50
N PHE A 158 13.99 4.84 7.60
CA PHE A 158 14.57 4.86 8.95
C PHE A 158 15.53 3.70 9.18
N GLU A 159 15.12 2.48 8.86
CA GLU A 159 15.94 1.29 9.09
C GLU A 159 17.16 1.22 8.16
N ASN A 160 17.00 1.60 6.90
CA ASN A 160 17.95 1.20 5.85
C ASN A 160 18.72 2.36 5.21
N SER A 161 18.42 3.63 5.53
CA SER A 161 19.11 4.78 4.93
C SER A 161 19.83 5.63 5.97
N THR A 162 21.00 6.13 5.59
CA THR A 162 21.74 7.17 6.33
C THR A 162 21.78 8.51 5.57
N ASP A 163 21.19 8.56 4.38
CA ASP A 163 21.14 9.76 3.56
C ASP A 163 20.24 10.82 4.19
N ALA A 164 20.78 12.04 4.37
CA ALA A 164 20.08 13.11 5.05
C ALA A 164 18.82 13.57 4.32
N ALA A 165 18.81 13.57 2.97
CA ALA A 165 17.65 13.99 2.19
C ALA A 165 16.53 12.94 2.26
N CYS A 166 16.89 11.66 2.23
CA CYS A 166 15.93 10.56 2.42
C CYS A 166 15.32 10.61 3.82
N LEU A 167 16.12 10.83 4.87
CA LEU A 167 15.63 10.96 6.25
C LEU A 167 14.73 12.19 6.43
N ASP A 168 15.03 13.32 5.75
CA ASP A 168 14.18 14.51 5.78
C ASP A 168 12.82 14.25 5.10
N ALA A 169 12.81 13.51 4.01
CA ALA A 169 11.58 13.11 3.33
C ALA A 169 10.75 12.15 4.21
N ALA A 170 11.38 11.12 4.75
CA ALA A 170 10.73 10.15 5.63
C ALA A 170 10.10 10.81 6.87
N LEU A 171 10.78 11.79 7.46
CA LEU A 171 10.25 12.57 8.59
C LEU A 171 8.98 13.33 8.21
N LYS A 172 8.91 13.92 6.99
CA LYS A 172 7.70 14.58 6.49
C LYS A 172 6.55 13.60 6.27
N TRP A 173 6.84 12.41 5.73
CA TRP A 173 5.82 11.37 5.48
C TRP A 173 5.26 10.85 6.80
N SER A 174 6.15 10.52 7.75
CA SER A 174 5.75 10.03 9.07
C SER A 174 4.93 11.09 9.83
N LYS A 175 5.33 12.37 9.77
CA LYS A 175 4.54 13.46 10.32
C LYS A 175 3.14 13.53 9.73
N LYS A 176 3.01 13.45 8.39
CA LYS A 176 1.71 13.44 7.71
C LYS A 176 0.87 12.22 8.12
N ALA A 177 1.49 11.04 8.30
CA ALA A 177 0.80 9.85 8.78
C ALA A 177 0.20 10.07 10.17
N VAL A 178 0.97 10.64 11.11
CA VAL A 178 0.51 10.99 12.47
C VAL A 178 -0.61 12.03 12.44
N GLU A 179 -0.52 13.05 11.58
CA GLU A 179 -1.55 14.09 11.44
C GLU A 179 -2.89 13.55 10.90
N GLN A 180 -2.84 12.51 10.06
CA GLN A 180 -4.03 11.86 9.52
C GLN A 180 -4.64 10.84 10.49
N ASP A 181 -3.81 10.11 11.23
CA ASP A 181 -4.24 9.04 12.14
C ASP A 181 -3.17 8.81 13.21
N ALA A 182 -3.40 9.29 14.42
CA ALA A 182 -2.43 9.23 15.52
C ALA A 182 -2.41 7.86 16.21
N ARG A 183 -1.86 6.83 15.55
CA ARG A 183 -1.65 5.50 16.13
C ARG A 183 -0.29 5.37 16.78
N SER A 184 -0.18 4.46 17.77
CA SER A 184 1.07 4.09 18.44
C SER A 184 2.23 3.86 17.47
N ALA A 185 2.03 3.03 16.45
CA ALA A 185 3.05 2.69 15.45
C ALA A 185 3.52 3.88 14.60
N TYR A 186 2.64 4.86 14.31
CA TYR A 186 3.04 6.04 13.54
C TYR A 186 3.79 7.05 14.40
N LEU A 187 3.41 7.17 15.67
CA LEU A 187 4.12 7.98 16.64
C LEU A 187 5.52 7.43 16.92
N ASP A 188 5.66 6.10 17.04
CA ASP A 188 6.94 5.41 17.19
C ASP A 188 7.86 5.67 16.00
N THR A 189 7.38 5.50 14.77
CA THR A 189 8.16 5.79 13.56
C THR A 189 8.62 7.24 13.51
N TYR A 190 7.74 8.19 13.87
CA TYR A 190 8.04 9.61 13.87
C TYR A 190 9.10 9.95 14.94
N ALA A 191 8.97 9.37 16.14
CA ALA A 191 9.94 9.52 17.22
C ALA A 191 11.32 8.98 16.84
N ASN A 192 11.38 7.80 16.24
CA ASN A 192 12.62 7.17 15.78
C ASN A 192 13.33 8.01 14.71
N LEU A 193 12.60 8.57 13.74
CA LEU A 193 13.16 9.47 12.73
C LEU A 193 13.68 10.79 13.33
N LEU A 194 12.96 11.41 14.28
CA LEU A 194 13.44 12.59 15.01
C LEU A 194 14.73 12.28 15.75
N TYR A 195 14.79 11.12 16.42
CA TYR A 195 15.95 10.70 17.18
C TYR A 195 17.17 10.48 16.27
N LYS A 196 16.99 9.77 15.14
CA LYS A 196 18.04 9.53 14.14
C LYS A 196 18.58 10.84 13.53
N LYS A 197 17.74 11.88 13.44
CA LYS A 197 18.10 13.22 12.98
C LYS A 197 18.68 14.11 14.10
N GLY A 198 18.77 13.64 15.34
CA GLY A 198 19.37 14.35 16.47
C GLY A 198 18.41 15.20 17.30
N ASP A 199 17.12 15.26 16.98
CA ASP A 199 16.10 15.94 17.81
C ASP A 199 15.63 15.02 18.93
N LYS A 200 16.54 14.75 19.86
CA LYS A 200 16.32 13.83 20.97
C LYS A 200 15.18 14.25 21.90
N THR A 201 15.06 15.56 22.15
CA THR A 201 14.04 16.08 23.06
C THR A 201 12.62 15.82 22.55
N ASN A 202 12.36 16.08 21.28
CA ASN A 202 11.05 15.80 20.71
C ASN A 202 10.85 14.30 20.47
N ALA A 203 11.89 13.57 20.08
CA ALA A 203 11.83 12.12 19.92
C ALA A 203 11.32 11.43 21.19
N ILE A 204 11.90 11.71 22.34
CA ILE A 204 11.49 11.15 23.62
C ILE A 204 10.02 11.47 23.93
N LYS A 205 9.56 12.71 23.69
CA LYS A 205 8.15 13.07 23.92
C LYS A 205 7.19 12.28 23.05
N TRP A 206 7.52 12.11 21.76
CA TRP A 206 6.69 11.36 20.83
C TRP A 206 6.72 9.86 21.14
N GLN A 207 7.85 9.32 21.59
CA GLN A 207 7.97 7.94 22.03
C GLN A 207 7.16 7.65 23.31
N GLU A 208 7.12 8.60 24.25
CA GLU A 208 6.27 8.51 25.44
C GLU A 208 4.77 8.48 25.05
N GLN A 209 4.37 9.25 24.03
CA GLN A 209 3.01 9.19 23.51
C GLN A 209 2.73 7.86 22.81
N ALA A 210 3.66 7.35 21.97
CA ALA A 210 3.53 6.04 21.34
C ALA A 210 3.31 4.95 22.39
N LEU A 211 4.14 4.93 23.44
CA LEU A 211 4.03 3.99 24.55
C LEU A 211 2.70 4.11 25.30
N SER A 212 2.16 5.31 25.46
CA SER A 212 0.87 5.52 26.12
C SER A 212 -0.33 4.99 25.37
N LEU A 213 -0.21 4.85 24.03
CA LEU A 213 -1.25 4.31 23.13
C LEU A 213 -0.98 2.86 22.72
N ALA A 214 0.15 2.29 23.14
CA ALA A 214 0.55 0.94 22.77
C ALA A 214 -0.39 -0.10 23.36
N ASN A 215 -0.71 -1.13 22.57
CA ASN A 215 -1.35 -2.35 23.06
C ASN A 215 -0.33 -3.26 23.76
N ASP A 216 -0.79 -4.35 24.37
CA ASP A 216 0.06 -5.24 25.16
C ASP A 216 1.24 -5.82 24.35
N ASP A 217 1.04 -6.09 23.05
CA ASP A 217 2.09 -6.64 22.16
C ASP A 217 3.16 -5.60 21.79
N GLU A 218 2.84 -4.32 21.85
CA GLU A 218 3.73 -3.19 21.50
C GLU A 218 4.50 -2.61 22.70
N GLN A 219 3.98 -2.78 23.92
CA GLN A 219 4.46 -2.15 25.16
C GLN A 219 5.96 -2.37 25.39
N ASP A 220 6.41 -3.62 25.33
CA ASP A 220 7.81 -3.95 25.63
C ASP A 220 8.76 -3.32 24.61
N ASN A 221 8.40 -3.35 23.32
CA ASN A 221 9.22 -2.80 22.23
C ASN A 221 9.34 -1.26 22.36
N TYR A 222 8.23 -0.55 22.59
CA TYR A 222 8.26 0.90 22.70
C TYR A 222 8.91 1.37 24.01
N SER A 223 8.81 0.60 25.10
CA SER A 223 9.53 0.85 26.35
C SER A 223 11.04 0.69 26.18
N ASP A 224 11.49 -0.34 25.43
CA ASP A 224 12.91 -0.53 25.11
C ASP A 224 13.43 0.63 24.23
N THR A 225 12.69 0.99 23.19
CA THR A 225 13.01 2.13 22.31
C THR A 225 13.15 3.42 23.11
N LEU A 226 12.21 3.71 24.01
CA LEU A 226 12.26 4.88 24.89
C LEU A 226 13.48 4.86 25.82
N SER A 227 13.81 3.69 26.37
CA SER A 227 14.99 3.49 27.22
C SER A 227 16.29 3.75 26.48
N LYS A 228 16.41 3.26 25.24
CA LYS A 228 17.55 3.53 24.36
C LYS A 228 17.68 5.03 24.07
N MET A 229 16.60 5.72 23.72
CA MET A 229 16.61 7.16 23.48
C MET A 229 17.06 7.96 24.70
N LYS A 230 16.58 7.60 25.91
CA LYS A 230 16.96 8.25 27.18
C LYS A 230 18.42 7.96 27.58
N SER A 231 18.96 6.84 27.11
CA SER A 231 20.36 6.42 27.37
C SER A 231 21.33 6.83 26.26
N ASP A 232 20.92 7.64 25.31
CA ASP A 232 21.72 8.06 24.15
C ASP A 232 22.22 6.89 23.28
N LEU A 233 21.49 5.78 23.25
CA LEU A 233 21.79 4.61 22.43
C LEU A 233 20.99 4.67 21.12
N PRO A 234 21.56 4.17 20.00
CA PRO A 234 20.82 4.12 18.74
C PRO A 234 19.60 3.17 18.86
N THR A 235 18.52 3.56 18.19
CA THR A 235 17.30 2.75 18.08
C THR A 235 17.23 1.98 16.76
N TRP A 236 18.21 2.12 15.88
CA TRP A 236 18.37 1.43 14.60
C TRP A 236 19.59 0.51 14.64
N GLU A 237 19.64 -0.47 13.76
CA GLU A 237 20.83 -1.29 13.55
C GLU A 237 21.92 -0.50 12.79
N LEU A 238 23.19 -0.72 13.13
CA LEU A 238 24.35 -0.04 12.55
C LEU A 238 24.88 -0.79 11.33
#